data_bb188b43cd6f606ca84bee5a38af46cd
#
_entry.id   bb188b43cd6f606ca84bee5a38af46cd
#
_cell.length_a   1.000
_cell.length_b   1.000
_cell.length_c   1.000
_cell.angle_alpha   90.00
_cell.angle_beta   90.00
_cell.angle_gamma   90.00
#
_symmetry.space_group_name_H-M   'P 1'
#
loop_
_entity.id
_entity.type
_entity.pdbx_description
1 polymer ?
#
loop_
_entity_poly.entity_id
_entity_poly.type
_entity_poly.pdbx_seq_one_letter_code
_entity_poly.pdbx_strand_id
1 'polypeptide(L)'
;MEDNRKELAKLSKEEYRSVVAERLKAIAELHDLDTKVFAEKCGISTRRMKNLMNGTANLRIPEMLDISDAFNVGIEFIMGCYPYPLPMPKDETEAAVYELVGKMDMDELKEFKDRLGEKLKEAES
;
A
#
# COMPACT_ATOMS: atom_id res chain seq x y z
N MET A 1 -15.47 -2.19 10.24
CA MET A 1 -14.16 -1.52 10.24
C MET A 1 -14.35 -0.02 10.40
N GLU A 2 -13.59 0.59 11.27
CA GLU A 2 -13.70 2.02 11.50
C GLU A 2 -13.18 2.84 10.34
N ASP A 3 -13.90 3.93 10.04
CA ASP A 3 -13.48 4.90 9.03
C ASP A 3 -12.61 5.96 9.72
N ASN A 4 -11.31 5.98 9.40
CA ASN A 4 -10.33 6.89 9.99
C ASN A 4 -10.20 8.23 9.26
N ARG A 5 -11.04 8.50 8.27
CA ARG A 5 -10.93 9.73 7.48
C ARG A 5 -11.10 11.01 8.29
N LYS A 6 -11.97 10.98 9.30
CA LYS A 6 -12.17 12.13 10.18
C LYS A 6 -10.94 12.43 11.02
N GLU A 7 -10.21 11.40 11.43
CA GLU A 7 -8.98 11.56 12.20
C GLU A 7 -7.85 12.09 11.32
N LEU A 8 -7.76 11.63 10.06
CA LEU A 8 -6.77 12.12 9.11
C LEU A 8 -6.92 13.62 8.86
N ALA A 9 -8.15 14.13 8.81
CA ALA A 9 -8.39 15.56 8.60
C ALA A 9 -7.83 16.44 9.71
N LYS A 10 -7.50 15.85 10.88
CA LYS A 10 -6.93 16.56 12.02
C LYS A 10 -5.40 16.54 12.04
N LEU A 11 -4.77 15.76 11.15
CA LEU A 11 -3.32 15.67 11.11
C LEU A 11 -2.68 16.91 10.49
N SER A 12 -1.52 17.29 10.99
CA SER A 12 -0.70 18.31 10.37
C SER A 12 -0.13 17.78 9.05
N LYS A 13 0.42 18.66 8.21
CA LYS A 13 1.08 18.25 6.98
C LYS A 13 2.22 17.27 7.23
N GLU A 14 3.01 17.52 8.27
CA GLU A 14 4.14 16.66 8.64
C GLU A 14 3.66 15.29 9.08
N GLU A 15 2.61 15.23 9.88
CA GLU A 15 2.04 13.97 10.33
C GLU A 15 1.47 13.17 9.15
N TYR A 16 0.77 13.84 8.23
CA TYR A 16 0.23 13.20 7.03
C TYR A 16 1.36 12.66 6.13
N ARG A 17 2.41 13.45 5.93
CA ARG A 17 3.59 13.01 5.16
C ARG A 17 4.25 11.80 5.78
N SER A 18 4.30 11.74 7.11
CA SER A 18 4.86 10.61 7.84
C SER A 18 4.03 9.35 7.64
N VAL A 19 2.71 9.46 7.68
CA VAL A 19 1.80 8.34 7.44
C VAL A 19 2.00 7.80 6.01
N VAL A 20 2.00 8.68 5.01
CA VAL A 20 2.21 8.29 3.62
C VAL A 20 3.59 7.61 3.45
N ALA A 21 4.64 8.19 4.05
CA ALA A 21 5.98 7.63 3.98
C ALA A 21 6.03 6.19 4.50
N GLU A 22 5.39 5.92 5.63
CA GLU A 22 5.32 4.57 6.20
C GLU A 22 4.56 3.60 5.30
N ARG A 23 3.45 4.06 4.70
CA ARG A 23 2.65 3.23 3.78
C ARG A 23 3.44 2.88 2.52
N LEU A 24 4.19 3.83 1.95
CA LEU A 24 5.02 3.56 0.79
C LEU A 24 6.15 2.57 1.10
N LYS A 25 6.79 2.71 2.26
CA LYS A 25 7.80 1.76 2.72
C LYS A 25 7.20 0.37 2.88
N ALA A 26 5.99 0.26 3.42
CA ALA A 26 5.31 -1.01 3.61
C ALA A 26 5.03 -1.70 2.27
N ILE A 27 4.60 -0.95 1.26
CA ILE A 27 4.36 -1.49 -0.08
C ILE A 27 5.68 -2.01 -0.69
N ALA A 28 6.73 -1.21 -0.62
CA ALA A 28 8.04 -1.60 -1.15
C ALA A 28 8.57 -2.86 -0.45
N GLU A 29 8.45 -2.94 0.87
CA GLU A 29 8.86 -4.10 1.66
C GLU A 29 8.04 -5.35 1.31
N LEU A 30 6.73 -5.21 1.18
CA LEU A 30 5.84 -6.31 0.81
C LEU A 30 6.23 -6.94 -0.54
N HIS A 31 6.71 -6.12 -1.47
CA HIS A 31 7.12 -6.59 -2.80
C HIS A 31 8.63 -6.82 -2.93
N ASP A 32 9.39 -6.72 -1.84
CA ASP A 32 10.85 -6.89 -1.81
C ASP A 32 11.59 -5.98 -2.80
N LEU A 33 11.18 -4.73 -2.87
CA LEU A 33 11.74 -3.76 -3.80
C LEU A 33 12.58 -2.72 -3.08
N ASP A 34 13.75 -2.39 -3.67
CA ASP A 34 14.48 -1.21 -3.24
C ASP A 34 13.78 0.06 -3.78
N THR A 35 14.19 1.21 -3.29
CA THR A 35 13.57 2.49 -3.65
C THR A 35 13.63 2.77 -5.15
N LYS A 36 14.74 2.42 -5.80
CA LYS A 36 14.92 2.66 -7.23
C LYS A 36 13.91 1.86 -8.07
N VAL A 37 13.80 0.57 -7.80
CA VAL A 37 12.87 -0.31 -8.52
C VAL A 37 11.43 0.05 -8.22
N PHE A 38 11.14 0.38 -6.97
CA PHE A 38 9.82 0.83 -6.56
C PHE A 38 9.41 2.09 -7.34
N ALA A 39 10.30 3.08 -7.41
CA ALA A 39 10.07 4.31 -8.15
C ALA A 39 9.85 4.05 -9.64
N GLU A 40 10.67 3.20 -10.24
CA GLU A 40 10.53 2.82 -11.66
C GLU A 40 9.17 2.20 -11.96
N LYS A 41 8.71 1.30 -11.12
CA LYS A 41 7.41 0.64 -11.28
C LYS A 41 6.23 1.61 -11.18
N CYS A 42 6.39 2.68 -10.40
CA CYS A 42 5.37 3.71 -10.23
C CYS A 42 5.45 4.82 -11.27
N GLY A 43 6.51 4.85 -12.09
CA GLY A 43 6.74 5.96 -13.03
C GLY A 43 7.13 7.25 -12.33
N ILE A 44 7.75 7.16 -11.16
CA ILE A 44 8.19 8.30 -10.34
C ILE A 44 9.71 8.28 -10.30
N SER A 45 10.37 9.46 -10.32
CA SER A 45 11.82 9.50 -10.23
C SER A 45 12.30 8.95 -8.87
N THR A 46 13.49 8.36 -8.84
CA THR A 46 14.07 7.82 -7.62
C THR A 46 14.21 8.91 -6.56
N ARG A 47 14.67 10.09 -6.96
CA ARG A 47 14.83 11.23 -6.05
C ARG A 47 13.49 11.65 -5.43
N ARG A 48 12.44 11.73 -6.25
CA ARG A 48 11.09 12.05 -5.79
C ARG A 48 10.58 11.00 -4.82
N MET A 49 10.76 9.73 -5.15
CA MET A 49 10.35 8.63 -4.28
C MET A 49 11.07 8.66 -2.93
N LYS A 50 12.37 8.94 -2.93
CA LYS A 50 13.13 9.08 -1.67
C LYS A 50 12.55 10.17 -0.79
N ASN A 51 12.18 11.30 -1.37
CA ASN A 51 11.59 12.41 -0.62
C ASN A 51 10.22 12.02 -0.05
N LEU A 52 9.41 11.32 -0.83
CA LEU A 52 8.11 10.81 -0.36
C LEU A 52 8.29 9.83 0.79
N MET A 53 9.24 8.90 0.67
CA MET A 53 9.49 7.87 1.70
C MET A 53 10.19 8.42 2.94
N ASN A 54 10.80 9.59 2.84
CA ASN A 54 11.41 10.29 3.99
C ASN A 54 10.43 11.25 4.68
N GLY A 55 9.23 11.41 4.15
CA GLY A 55 8.24 12.31 4.71
C GLY A 55 8.54 13.78 4.47
N THR A 56 9.40 14.12 3.49
CA THR A 56 9.80 15.50 3.19
C THR A 56 9.08 16.11 2.00
N ALA A 57 8.18 15.35 1.36
CA ALA A 57 7.42 15.82 0.21
C ALA A 57 5.97 15.36 0.29
N ASN A 58 5.08 16.10 -0.35
CA ASN A 58 3.66 15.76 -0.43
C ASN A 58 3.41 14.83 -1.62
N LEU A 59 2.68 13.75 -1.38
CA LEU A 59 2.22 12.86 -2.45
C LEU A 59 1.11 13.57 -3.23
N ARG A 60 1.26 13.63 -4.55
CA ARG A 60 0.28 14.21 -5.45
C ARG A 60 -0.77 13.18 -5.84
N ILE A 61 -1.97 13.63 -6.17
CA ILE A 61 -3.06 12.73 -6.57
C ILE A 61 -2.68 11.83 -7.75
N PRO A 62 -2.08 12.33 -8.84
CA PRO A 62 -1.66 11.45 -9.93
C PRO A 62 -0.65 10.39 -9.50
N GLU A 63 0.29 10.76 -8.63
CA GLU A 63 1.28 9.81 -8.09
C GLU A 63 0.60 8.73 -7.25
N MET A 64 -0.37 9.11 -6.44
CA MET A 64 -1.15 8.18 -5.61
C MET A 64 -1.87 7.16 -6.49
N LEU A 65 -2.49 7.61 -7.58
CA LEU A 65 -3.18 6.74 -8.52
C LEU A 65 -2.20 5.80 -9.22
N ASP A 66 -1.02 6.28 -9.60
CA ASP A 66 0.01 5.48 -10.25
C ASP A 66 0.51 4.36 -9.31
N ILE A 67 0.73 4.69 -8.04
CA ILE A 67 1.14 3.70 -7.03
C ILE A 67 0.03 2.67 -6.80
N SER A 68 -1.20 3.14 -6.68
CA SER A 68 -2.38 2.28 -6.51
C SER A 68 -2.50 1.28 -7.66
N ASP A 69 -2.35 1.74 -8.89
CA ASP A 69 -2.43 0.88 -10.08
C ASP A 69 -1.26 -0.09 -10.17
N ALA A 70 -0.05 0.38 -9.90
CA ALA A 70 1.16 -0.43 -10.02
C ALA A 70 1.17 -1.64 -9.08
N PHE A 71 0.61 -1.50 -7.89
CA PHE A 71 0.68 -2.52 -6.85
C PHE A 71 -0.68 -3.07 -6.42
N ASN A 72 -1.74 -2.64 -7.08
CA ASN A 72 -3.11 -3.05 -6.76
C ASN A 72 -3.43 -2.86 -5.26
N VAL A 73 -3.09 -1.70 -4.74
CA VAL A 73 -3.44 -1.29 -3.37
C VAL A 73 -4.45 -0.16 -3.42
N GLY A 74 -5.32 -0.08 -2.43
CA GLY A 74 -6.29 1.01 -2.37
C GLY A 74 -5.62 2.33 -2.00
N ILE A 75 -6.12 3.43 -2.53
CA ILE A 75 -5.66 4.76 -2.14
C ILE A 75 -5.91 4.99 -0.64
N GLU A 76 -6.92 4.36 -0.08
CA GLU A 76 -7.26 4.43 1.34
C GLU A 76 -6.14 3.88 2.21
N PHE A 77 -5.46 2.82 1.76
CA PHE A 77 -4.27 2.31 2.44
C PHE A 77 -3.12 3.34 2.38
N ILE A 78 -2.85 3.88 1.19
CA ILE A 78 -1.77 4.85 0.99
C ILE A 78 -1.98 6.09 1.87
N MET A 79 -3.24 6.53 1.99
CA MET A 79 -3.60 7.69 2.83
C MET A 79 -3.64 7.38 4.32
N GLY A 80 -3.54 6.11 4.70
CA GLY A 80 -3.56 5.71 6.11
C GLY A 80 -4.96 5.53 6.70
N CYS A 81 -6.03 5.60 5.91
CA CYS A 81 -7.39 5.40 6.41
C CYS A 81 -7.86 3.96 6.36
N TYR A 82 -7.08 3.07 5.81
CA TYR A 82 -7.39 1.64 5.72
C TYR A 82 -6.12 0.84 6.04
N PRO A 83 -6.18 -0.16 6.93
CA PRO A 83 -4.96 -0.81 7.43
C PRO A 83 -4.34 -1.85 6.51
N TYR A 84 -5.04 -2.29 5.45
CA TYR A 84 -4.57 -3.40 4.63
C TYR A 84 -4.10 -2.93 3.26
N PRO A 85 -2.93 -3.44 2.76
CA PRO A 85 -2.38 -3.06 1.44
C PRO A 85 -3.10 -3.78 0.30
N LEU A 86 -4.41 -3.65 0.25
CA LEU A 86 -5.32 -4.30 -0.68
C LEU A 86 -6.39 -3.31 -1.11
N PRO A 87 -7.04 -3.50 -2.27
CA PRO A 87 -8.19 -2.68 -2.62
C PRO A 87 -9.29 -2.83 -1.57
N MET A 88 -10.17 -1.85 -1.47
CA MET A 88 -11.31 -1.94 -0.54
C MET A 88 -12.14 -3.18 -0.83
N PRO A 89 -12.61 -3.89 0.20
CA PRO A 89 -13.39 -5.10 0.00
C PRO A 89 -14.73 -4.79 -0.68
N LYS A 90 -15.14 -5.66 -1.59
CA LYS A 90 -16.39 -5.51 -2.35
C LYS A 90 -17.60 -6.03 -1.58
N ASP A 91 -17.37 -6.97 -0.67
CA ASP A 91 -18.43 -7.62 0.10
C ASP A 91 -17.89 -8.10 1.46
N GLU A 92 -18.79 -8.66 2.26
CA GLU A 92 -18.44 -9.16 3.60
C GLU A 92 -17.44 -10.32 3.57
N THR A 93 -17.49 -11.15 2.53
CA THR A 93 -16.59 -12.28 2.38
C THR A 93 -15.14 -11.79 2.17
N GLU A 94 -14.95 -10.84 1.27
CA GLU A 94 -13.63 -10.22 1.06
C GLU A 94 -13.15 -9.51 2.33
N ALA A 95 -14.05 -8.80 3.02
CA ALA A 95 -13.71 -8.12 4.26
C ALA A 95 -13.21 -9.10 5.32
N ALA A 96 -13.84 -10.26 5.45
CA ALA A 96 -13.43 -11.30 6.39
C ALA A 96 -12.05 -11.87 6.03
N VAL A 97 -11.78 -12.09 4.75
CA VAL A 97 -10.46 -12.55 4.29
C VAL A 97 -9.40 -11.49 4.61
N TYR A 98 -9.70 -10.21 4.38
CA TYR A 98 -8.77 -9.12 4.64
C TYR A 98 -8.43 -8.98 6.13
N GLU A 99 -9.39 -9.26 7.02
CA GLU A 99 -9.14 -9.28 8.45
C GLU A 99 -8.13 -10.35 8.83
N LEU A 100 -8.23 -11.52 8.21
CA LEU A 100 -7.24 -12.60 8.42
C LEU A 100 -5.86 -12.19 7.92
N VAL A 101 -5.80 -11.57 6.74
CA VAL A 101 -4.55 -11.05 6.17
C VAL A 101 -3.93 -9.99 7.10
N GLY A 102 -4.76 -9.15 7.69
CA GLY A 102 -4.30 -8.10 8.60
C GLY A 102 -3.67 -8.60 9.90
N LYS A 103 -3.89 -9.87 10.24
CA LYS A 103 -3.27 -10.50 11.43
C LYS A 103 -1.92 -11.14 11.11
N MET A 104 -1.54 -11.20 9.85
CA MET A 104 -0.28 -11.78 9.41
C MET A 104 0.87 -10.81 9.63
N ASP A 105 2.03 -11.34 10.03
CA ASP A 105 3.25 -10.54 9.99
C ASP A 105 3.74 -10.42 8.54
N MET A 106 4.81 -9.67 8.32
CA MET A 106 5.30 -9.42 6.96
C MET A 106 5.73 -10.72 6.26
N ASP A 107 6.37 -11.64 6.97
CA ASP A 107 6.82 -12.91 6.39
C ASP A 107 5.65 -13.80 5.99
N GLU A 108 4.65 -13.90 6.86
CA GLU A 108 3.42 -14.64 6.57
C GLU A 108 2.67 -14.05 5.38
N LEU A 109 2.62 -12.72 5.29
CA LEU A 109 1.95 -12.01 4.22
C LEU A 109 2.64 -12.26 2.87
N LYS A 110 3.97 -12.25 2.84
CA LYS A 110 4.75 -12.57 1.64
C LYS A 110 4.50 -14.01 1.18
N GLU A 111 4.51 -14.95 2.11
CA GLU A 111 4.25 -16.35 1.82
C GLU A 111 2.84 -16.56 1.27
N PHE A 112 1.85 -15.93 1.88
CA PHE A 112 0.45 -15.97 1.41
C PHE A 112 0.34 -15.44 -0.01
N LYS A 113 0.97 -14.30 -0.29
CA LYS A 113 0.97 -13.67 -1.60
C LYS A 113 1.60 -14.58 -2.66
N ASP A 114 2.72 -15.24 -2.34
CA ASP A 114 3.39 -16.16 -3.25
C ASP A 114 2.53 -17.38 -3.57
N ARG A 115 1.90 -17.96 -2.55
CA ARG A 115 0.98 -19.10 -2.72
C ARG A 115 -0.22 -18.74 -3.57
N LEU A 116 -0.78 -17.55 -3.35
CA LEU A 116 -1.91 -17.05 -4.14
C LEU A 116 -1.51 -16.87 -5.61
N GLY A 117 -0.31 -16.33 -5.85
CA GLY A 117 0.23 -16.17 -7.20
C GLY A 117 0.38 -17.50 -7.93
N GLU A 118 0.88 -18.53 -7.24
CA GLU A 118 1.02 -19.87 -7.81
C GLU A 118 -0.33 -20.49 -8.16
N LYS A 119 -1.31 -20.35 -7.25
CA LYS A 119 -2.68 -20.84 -7.48
C LYS A 119 -3.33 -20.18 -8.68
N LEU A 120 -3.16 -18.87 -8.85
CA LEU A 120 -3.68 -18.15 -9.99
C LEU A 120 -3.04 -18.61 -11.31
N LYS A 121 -1.73 -18.88 -11.31
CA LYS A 121 -1.04 -19.42 -12.48
C LYS A 121 -1.54 -20.81 -12.85
N GLU A 122 -1.77 -21.68 -11.88
CA GLU A 122 -2.34 -23.00 -12.10
C GLU A 122 -3.73 -22.92 -12.74
N ALA A 123 -4.54 -21.97 -12.29
CA ALA A 123 -5.90 -21.78 -12.82
C ALA A 123 -5.90 -21.28 -14.26
N GLU A 124 -4.85 -20.57 -14.69
CA GLU A 124 -4.69 -20.05 -16.05
C GLU A 124 -4.13 -21.08 -17.01
N SER A 125 -3.62 -22.18 -16.52
CA SER A 125 -2.95 -23.23 -17.34
C SER A 125 -3.95 -24.14 -18.02
#